data_8781ce78634968057558e067b245aa2c
#
_entry.id   8781ce78634968057558e067b245aa2c
#
_cell.length_a   1.000
_cell.length_b   1.000
_cell.length_c   1.000
_cell.angle_alpha   90.00
_cell.angle_beta   90.00
_cell.angle_gamma   90.00
#
_symmetry.space_group_name_H-M   'P 1'
#
loop_
_entity.id
_entity.type
_entity.pdbx_description
1 polymer ?
#
loop_
_entity_poly.entity_id
_entity_poly.type
_entity_poly.pdbx_seq_one_letter_code
_entity_poly.pdbx_strand_id
1 'polypeptide(L)'
;MQEKDIMNDYLSMINSSLAGYASIIAQTDNEELRQTLQQMRNQDELRQYKIYQIAREKGYYKPAQQATQNEISTVKSEFTMKSDANSMNSQQ
;
A
#
# COMPACT_ATOMS: atom_id res chain seq x y z
N MET A 1 2.43 -18.19 22.59
CA MET A 1 2.96 -17.22 21.61
C MET A 1 2.77 -15.82 22.17
N GLN A 2 3.80 -15.00 22.09
CA GLN A 2 3.73 -13.64 22.60
C GLN A 2 2.95 -12.75 21.65
N GLU A 3 2.35 -11.69 22.19
CA GLU A 3 1.60 -10.73 21.41
C GLU A 3 2.40 -10.15 20.24
N LYS A 4 3.68 -9.87 20.47
CA LYS A 4 4.61 -9.39 19.44
C LYS A 4 4.65 -10.33 18.23
N ASP A 5 4.75 -11.63 18.49
CA ASP A 5 4.86 -12.62 17.41
C ASP A 5 3.55 -12.73 16.64
N ILE A 6 2.43 -12.69 17.36
CA ILE A 6 1.10 -12.72 16.73
C ILE A 6 0.90 -11.51 15.79
N MET A 7 1.27 -10.32 16.28
CA MET A 7 1.13 -9.09 15.47
C MET A 7 2.04 -9.10 14.25
N ASN A 8 3.28 -9.55 14.42
CA ASN A 8 4.22 -9.62 13.31
C ASN A 8 3.78 -10.63 12.26
N ASP A 9 3.25 -11.79 12.70
CA ASP A 9 2.72 -12.79 11.78
C ASP A 9 1.50 -12.26 11.03
N TYR A 10 0.62 -11.54 11.72
CA TYR A 10 -0.55 -10.93 11.09
C TYR A 10 -0.15 -9.88 10.05
N LEU A 11 0.81 -9.02 10.39
CA LEU A 11 1.32 -8.01 9.45
C LEU A 11 1.93 -8.65 8.21
N SER A 12 2.72 -9.70 8.39
CA SER A 12 3.33 -10.44 7.29
C SER A 12 2.25 -11.01 6.37
N MET A 13 1.22 -11.60 6.95
CA MET A 13 0.12 -12.20 6.20
C MET A 13 -0.65 -11.13 5.41
N ILE A 14 -1.01 -10.03 6.05
CA ILE A 14 -1.81 -8.99 5.40
C ILE A 14 -1.00 -8.25 4.33
N ASN A 15 0.31 -8.05 4.55
CA ASN A 15 1.19 -7.47 3.54
C ASN A 15 1.28 -8.36 2.30
N SER A 16 1.37 -9.67 2.49
CA SER A 16 1.35 -10.63 1.38
C SER A 16 0.03 -10.61 0.63
N SER A 17 -1.08 -10.50 1.35
CA SER A 17 -2.42 -10.40 0.74
C SER A 17 -2.55 -9.14 -0.10
N LEU A 18 -2.04 -8.02 0.38
CA LEU A 18 -2.09 -6.75 -0.37
C LEU A 18 -1.31 -6.84 -1.67
N ALA A 19 -0.14 -7.47 -1.65
CA ALA A 19 0.63 -7.71 -2.87
C ALA A 19 -0.13 -8.63 -3.83
N GLY A 20 -0.81 -9.63 -3.31
CA GLY A 20 -1.63 -10.55 -4.11
C GLY A 20 -2.79 -9.86 -4.81
N TYR A 21 -3.45 -8.91 -4.17
CA TYR A 21 -4.53 -8.14 -4.79
C TYR A 21 -4.08 -7.42 -6.04
N ALA A 22 -2.91 -6.81 -6.01
CA ALA A 22 -2.38 -6.09 -7.16
C ALA A 22 -2.25 -7.01 -8.37
N SER A 23 -1.75 -8.22 -8.18
CA SER A 23 -1.60 -9.20 -9.24
C SER A 23 -2.95 -9.67 -9.79
N ILE A 24 -3.88 -9.97 -8.91
CA ILE A 24 -5.21 -10.47 -9.31
C ILE A 24 -5.99 -9.38 -10.05
N ILE A 25 -5.97 -8.15 -9.54
CA ILE A 25 -6.67 -7.02 -10.17
C ILE A 25 -6.11 -6.78 -11.57
N ALA A 26 -4.80 -6.84 -11.73
CA ALA A 26 -4.16 -6.63 -13.03
C ALA A 26 -4.58 -7.66 -14.08
N GLN A 27 -4.95 -8.87 -13.65
CA GLN A 27 -5.35 -9.95 -14.54
C GLN A 27 -6.86 -10.07 -14.71
N THR A 28 -7.64 -9.28 -13.96
CA THR A 28 -9.09 -9.39 -13.95
C THR A 28 -9.69 -8.46 -14.98
N ASP A 29 -10.41 -9.01 -15.96
CA ASP A 29 -11.04 -8.27 -17.05
C ASP A 29 -12.46 -7.82 -16.70
N ASN A 30 -13.16 -8.55 -15.84
CA ASN A 30 -14.53 -8.24 -15.45
C ASN A 30 -14.55 -7.02 -14.50
N GLU A 31 -15.26 -5.96 -14.90
CA GLU A 31 -15.27 -4.68 -14.15
C GLU A 31 -15.87 -4.83 -12.76
N GLU A 32 -16.95 -5.57 -12.63
CA GLU A 32 -17.63 -5.77 -11.34
C GLU A 32 -16.71 -6.49 -10.36
N LEU A 33 -16.04 -7.54 -10.84
CA LEU A 33 -15.09 -8.28 -10.02
C LEU A 33 -13.90 -7.41 -9.64
N ARG A 34 -13.40 -6.60 -10.57
CA ARG A 34 -12.31 -5.66 -10.27
C ARG A 34 -12.69 -4.71 -9.16
N GLN A 35 -13.90 -4.14 -9.22
CA GLN A 35 -14.38 -3.22 -8.18
C GLN A 35 -14.47 -3.90 -6.83
N THR A 36 -14.97 -5.13 -6.79
CA THR A 36 -15.05 -5.90 -5.55
C THR A 36 -13.67 -6.14 -4.96
N LEU A 37 -12.72 -6.53 -5.78
CA LEU A 37 -11.34 -6.75 -5.34
C LEU A 37 -10.69 -5.46 -4.84
N GLN A 38 -10.96 -4.34 -5.50
CA GLN A 38 -10.47 -3.03 -5.07
C GLN A 38 -11.04 -2.62 -3.71
N GLN A 39 -12.32 -2.90 -3.47
CA GLN A 39 -12.94 -2.63 -2.18
C GLN A 39 -12.34 -3.49 -1.07
N MET A 40 -12.11 -4.76 -1.35
CA MET A 40 -11.45 -5.67 -0.41
C MET A 40 -10.03 -5.19 -0.09
N ARG A 41 -9.28 -4.79 -1.12
CA ARG A 41 -7.94 -4.22 -0.95
C ARG A 41 -7.98 -2.99 -0.05
N ASN A 42 -8.91 -2.08 -0.31
CA ASN A 42 -9.02 -0.85 0.47
C ASN A 42 -9.29 -1.14 1.95
N GLN A 43 -10.16 -2.11 2.25
CA GLN A 43 -10.43 -2.51 3.62
C GLN A 43 -9.21 -3.14 4.28
N ASP A 44 -8.49 -3.97 3.56
CA ASP A 44 -7.29 -4.62 4.08
C ASP A 44 -6.16 -3.61 4.29
N GLU A 45 -6.04 -2.61 3.43
CA GLU A 45 -5.08 -1.52 3.63
C GLU A 45 -5.36 -0.76 4.93
N LEU A 46 -6.63 -0.49 5.22
CA LEU A 46 -7.00 0.17 6.47
C LEU A 46 -6.67 -0.68 7.69
N ARG A 47 -6.94 -1.99 7.63
CA ARG A 47 -6.57 -2.92 8.70
C ARG A 47 -5.08 -2.99 8.89
N GLN A 48 -4.34 -3.10 7.80
CA GLN A 48 -2.88 -3.16 7.83
C GLN A 48 -2.31 -1.92 8.52
N TYR A 49 -2.78 -0.75 8.13
CA TYR A 49 -2.28 0.49 8.70
C TYR A 49 -2.58 0.59 10.19
N LYS A 50 -3.78 0.20 10.59
CA LYS A 50 -4.19 0.20 12.01
C LYS A 50 -3.32 -0.72 12.85
N ILE A 51 -3.11 -1.94 12.38
CA ILE A 51 -2.27 -2.92 13.10
C ILE A 51 -0.82 -2.48 13.11
N TYR A 52 -0.34 -1.91 12.01
CA TYR A 52 1.01 -1.37 11.91
C TYR A 52 1.22 -0.27 12.97
N GLN A 53 0.29 0.65 13.11
CA GLN A 53 0.37 1.73 14.09
C GLN A 53 0.44 1.18 15.53
N ILE A 54 -0.41 0.20 15.83
CA ILE A 54 -0.43 -0.44 17.17
C ILE A 54 0.90 -1.13 17.44
N ALA A 55 1.41 -1.90 16.49
CA ALA A 55 2.67 -2.63 16.64
C ALA A 55 3.84 -1.65 16.83
N ARG A 56 3.82 -0.54 16.12
CA ARG A 56 4.84 0.51 16.24
C ARG A 56 4.80 1.16 17.63
N GLU A 57 3.62 1.51 18.11
CA GLU A 57 3.43 2.11 19.42
C GLU A 57 3.90 1.20 20.54
N LYS A 58 3.68 -0.11 20.39
CA LYS A 58 4.11 -1.09 21.39
C LYS A 58 5.58 -1.49 21.27
N GLY A 59 6.28 -0.97 20.26
CA GLY A 59 7.67 -1.30 20.02
C GLY A 59 7.89 -2.69 19.46
N TYR A 60 6.86 -3.33 18.91
CA TYR A 60 6.93 -4.68 18.34
C TYR A 60 7.51 -4.66 16.91
N TYR A 61 7.40 -3.55 16.25
CA TYR A 61 7.86 -3.39 14.88
C TYR A 61 8.73 -2.14 14.78
N LYS A 62 9.93 -2.33 14.25
CA LYS A 62 10.83 -1.21 14.01
C LYS A 62 10.68 -0.81 12.55
N PRO A 63 10.04 0.33 12.25
CA PRO A 63 9.84 0.73 10.87
C PRO A 63 11.15 1.05 10.18
N ALA A 64 11.15 0.99 8.87
CA ALA A 64 12.25 1.51 8.08
C ALA A 64 12.40 3.01 8.36
N GLN A 65 13.59 3.53 8.09
CA GLN A 65 13.84 4.96 8.28
C GLN A 65 12.82 5.76 7.50
N GLN A 66 12.23 6.75 8.18
CA GLN A 66 11.23 7.60 7.53
C GLN A 66 11.88 8.43 6.42
N ALA A 67 11.15 8.58 5.33
CA ALA A 67 11.60 9.42 4.23
C ALA A 67 11.76 10.85 4.69
N THR A 68 12.85 11.51 4.29
CA THR A 68 13.06 12.92 4.56
C THR A 68 12.08 13.77 3.73
N GLN A 69 11.87 15.00 4.14
CA GLN A 69 11.02 15.92 3.40
C GLN A 69 11.52 16.13 1.97
N ASN A 70 12.84 16.13 1.77
CA ASN A 70 13.42 16.24 0.43
C ASN A 70 13.10 15.01 -0.42
N GLU A 71 13.19 13.81 0.15
CA GLU A 71 12.84 12.57 -0.56
C GLU A 71 11.38 12.56 -0.96
N ILE A 72 10.49 12.97 -0.05
CA ILE A 72 9.06 13.06 -0.32
C ILE A 72 8.78 14.07 -1.43
N SER A 73 9.41 15.23 -1.38
CA SER A 73 9.27 16.29 -2.39
C SER A 73 9.75 15.82 -3.75
N THR A 74 10.87 15.08 -3.78
CA THR A 74 11.43 14.54 -5.02
C THR A 74 10.44 13.56 -5.68
N VAL A 75 9.88 12.64 -4.90
CA VAL A 75 8.91 11.65 -5.43
C VAL A 75 7.66 12.37 -5.95
N LYS A 76 7.15 13.34 -5.21
CA LYS A 76 5.98 14.11 -5.63
C LYS A 76 6.25 14.88 -6.92
N SER A 77 7.45 15.48 -7.05
CA SER A 77 7.86 16.17 -8.27
C SER A 77 7.89 15.24 -9.47
N GLU A 78 8.51 14.08 -9.32
CA GLU A 78 8.61 13.10 -10.39
C GLU A 78 7.22 12.64 -10.84
N PHE A 79 6.33 12.39 -9.89
CA PHE A 79 4.95 11.97 -10.18
C PHE A 79 4.21 13.08 -10.94
N THR A 80 4.35 14.31 -10.53
CA THR A 80 3.72 15.46 -11.19
C THR A 80 4.24 15.62 -12.62
N MET A 81 5.55 15.50 -12.82
CA MET A 81 6.16 15.59 -14.16
C MET A 81 5.63 14.49 -15.08
N LYS A 82 5.51 13.25 -14.58
CA LYS A 82 4.95 12.14 -15.35
C LYS A 82 3.49 12.39 -15.73
N SER A 83 2.70 12.91 -14.80
CA SER A 83 1.30 13.25 -15.04
C SER A 83 1.17 14.34 -16.11
N ASP A 84 2.01 15.38 -16.04
CA ASP A 84 2.02 16.45 -17.03
C ASP A 84 2.44 15.93 -18.41
N ALA A 85 3.47 15.09 -18.48
CA ALA A 85 3.92 14.49 -19.72
C ALA A 85 2.81 13.63 -20.35
N ASN A 86 2.11 12.83 -19.54
CA ASN A 86 0.99 12.01 -20.03
C ASN A 86 -0.16 12.88 -20.54
N SER A 87 -0.47 13.97 -19.86
CA SER A 87 -1.50 14.91 -20.27
C SER A 87 -1.15 15.56 -21.62
N MET A 88 0.10 15.96 -21.79
CA MET A 88 0.57 16.54 -23.06
C MET A 88 0.49 15.53 -24.19
N ASN A 89 0.89 14.28 -23.94
CA ASN A 89 0.82 13.23 -24.93
C ASN A 89 -0.61 12.90 -25.35
N SER A 90 -1.55 12.93 -24.41
CA SER A 90 -2.95 12.62 -24.69
C SER A 90 -3.66 13.71 -25.49
N GLN A 91 -3.11 14.91 -25.58
CA GLN A 91 -3.65 16.02 -26.34
C GLN A 91 -3.18 16.02 -27.81
N GLN A 92 -2.21 15.18 -28.11
CA GLN A 92 -1.71 15.04 -29.47
C GLN A 92 -2.48 13.98 -30.25
#